data_27a1c787c50d91d275a5d975f06049a1
#
_entry.id   27a1c787c50d91d275a5d975f06049a1
#
_cell.length_a   1.000
_cell.length_b   1.000
_cell.length_c   1.000
_cell.angle_alpha   90.00
_cell.angle_beta   90.00
_cell.angle_gamma   90.00
#
_symmetry.space_group_name_H-M   'P 1'
#
loop_
_entity.id
_entity.type
_entity.pdbx_description
1 polymer ?
#
loop_
_entity_poly.entity_id
_entity_poly.type
_entity_poly.pdbx_seq_one_letter_code
_entity_poly.pdbx_strand_id
1 'polypeptide(L)'
;AFKQLQKSSGRTVTFLTSIALLNTETGILQNHVEFFRVVFKSLSDNHILSYLEKEDVLNCAGSFKSEGLGVALFNRMEGNDPNSLIGLPTIQLTKMLAKENVHIL
;
A
#
# COMPACT_ATOMS: atom_id res chain seq x y z
N ALA A 1 7.63 -10.00 12.17
CA ALA A 1 6.61 -10.15 11.11
C ALA A 1 5.45 -11.04 11.55
N PHE A 2 5.71 -12.17 12.20
CA PHE A 2 4.68 -13.08 12.69
C PHE A 2 3.66 -12.39 13.61
N LYS A 3 4.15 -11.68 14.63
CA LYS A 3 3.28 -10.97 15.58
C LYS A 3 2.45 -9.88 14.91
N GLN A 4 3.00 -9.19 13.92
CA GLN A 4 2.29 -8.15 13.20
C GLN A 4 1.14 -8.74 12.38
N LEU A 5 1.37 -9.83 11.67
CA LEU A 5 0.32 -10.54 10.92
C LEU A 5 -0.73 -11.15 11.86
N GLN A 6 -0.29 -11.66 13.00
CA GLN A 6 -1.20 -12.19 14.02
C GLN A 6 -2.15 -11.10 14.54
N LYS A 7 -1.65 -9.90 14.77
CA LYS A 7 -2.49 -8.74 15.16
C LYS A 7 -3.44 -8.29 14.05
N SER A 8 -3.05 -8.44 12.79
CA SER A 8 -3.85 -8.04 11.64
C SER A 8 -4.96 -9.04 11.32
N SER A 9 -4.85 -10.28 11.81
CA SER A 9 -5.81 -11.35 11.53
C SER A 9 -7.24 -10.92 11.82
N GLY A 10 -8.13 -11.10 10.84
CA GLY A 10 -9.55 -10.79 10.95
C GLY A 10 -9.87 -9.30 11.07
N ARG A 11 -8.91 -8.41 10.83
CA ARG A 11 -9.07 -6.96 11.00
C ARG A 11 -8.94 -6.22 9.68
N THR A 12 -9.46 -4.98 9.68
CA THR A 12 -9.21 -4.00 8.62
C THR A 12 -8.04 -3.13 9.03
N VAL A 13 -7.02 -3.06 8.17
CA VAL A 13 -5.84 -2.23 8.39
C VAL A 13 -5.83 -1.13 7.34
N THR A 14 -5.69 0.13 7.77
CA THR A 14 -5.59 1.29 6.89
C THR A 14 -4.14 1.70 6.73
N PHE A 15 -3.69 1.80 5.48
CA PHE A 15 -2.37 2.29 5.13
C PHE A 15 -2.50 3.71 4.60
N LEU A 16 -1.65 4.60 5.09
CA LEU A 16 -1.56 5.98 4.64
C LEU A 16 -0.24 6.19 3.93
N THR A 17 -0.31 6.64 2.68
CA THR A 17 0.88 6.93 1.87
C THR A 17 0.82 8.37 1.41
N SER A 18 1.82 9.15 1.78
CA SER A 18 1.90 10.54 1.35
C SER A 18 2.72 10.68 0.08
N ILE A 19 2.33 11.63 -0.77
CA ILE A 19 3.06 12.00 -1.95
C ILE A 19 3.19 13.53 -2.00
N ALA A 20 4.35 14.02 -2.42
CA ALA A 20 4.60 15.44 -2.64
C ALA A 20 5.25 15.63 -4.00
N LEU A 21 4.80 16.63 -4.74
CA LEU A 21 5.36 17.01 -6.03
C LEU A 21 5.74 18.49 -6.00
N LEU A 22 7.03 18.77 -6.21
CA LEU A 22 7.55 20.12 -6.28
C LEU A 22 7.96 20.48 -7.71
N ASN A 23 7.42 21.60 -8.21
CA ASN A 23 7.92 22.21 -9.43
C ASN A 23 9.00 23.22 -9.05
N THR A 24 10.26 22.92 -9.34
CA THR A 24 11.40 23.76 -8.95
C THR A 24 11.47 25.07 -9.71
N GLU A 25 10.85 25.18 -10.87
CA GLU A 25 10.82 26.41 -11.66
C GLU A 25 9.83 27.43 -11.08
N THR A 26 8.69 26.97 -10.57
CA THR A 26 7.63 27.82 -10.04
C THR A 26 7.62 27.88 -8.52
N GLY A 27 8.25 26.93 -7.85
CA GLY A 27 8.18 26.74 -6.40
C GLY A 27 6.86 26.17 -5.90
N ILE A 28 5.95 25.78 -6.80
CA ILE A 28 4.66 25.23 -6.41
C ILE A 28 4.83 23.82 -5.90
N LEU A 29 4.31 23.57 -4.69
CA LEU A 29 4.31 22.27 -4.03
C LEU A 29 2.88 21.73 -3.95
N GLN A 30 2.69 20.50 -4.38
CA GLN A 30 1.44 19.76 -4.21
C GLN A 30 1.66 18.63 -3.21
N ASN A 31 0.71 18.41 -2.32
CA ASN A 31 0.74 17.33 -1.34
C ASN A 31 -0.56 16.54 -1.40
N HIS A 32 -0.47 15.23 -1.15
CA HIS A 32 -1.64 14.37 -1.03
C HIS A 32 -1.33 13.21 -0.11
N VAL A 33 -2.33 12.78 0.68
CA VAL A 33 -2.27 11.56 1.46
C VAL A 33 -3.29 10.60 0.90
N GLU A 34 -2.83 9.47 0.41
CA GLU A 34 -3.66 8.40 -0.13
C GLU A 34 -3.86 7.35 0.95
N PHE A 35 -5.11 6.94 1.18
CA PHE A 35 -5.37 5.80 2.04
C PHE A 35 -5.70 4.56 1.23
N PHE A 36 -5.38 3.40 1.79
CA PHE A 36 -5.77 2.10 1.25
C PHE A 36 -6.04 1.15 2.39
N ARG A 37 -7.16 0.45 2.34
CA ARG A 37 -7.56 -0.48 3.38
C ARG A 37 -7.45 -1.91 2.90
N VAL A 38 -6.99 -2.77 3.79
CA VAL A 38 -6.89 -4.20 3.58
C VAL A 38 -7.71 -4.90 4.65
N VAL A 39 -8.66 -5.71 4.23
CA VAL A 39 -9.47 -6.52 5.13
C VAL A 39 -8.86 -7.91 5.17
N PHE A 40 -8.23 -8.26 6.28
CA PHE A 40 -7.56 -9.54 6.46
C PHE A 40 -8.56 -10.66 6.73
N LYS A 41 -8.24 -11.84 6.22
CA LYS A 41 -8.90 -13.09 6.64
C LYS A 41 -8.57 -13.37 8.10
N SER A 42 -9.35 -14.22 8.74
CA SER A 42 -8.92 -14.86 9.98
C SER A 42 -7.76 -15.80 9.67
N LEU A 43 -6.60 -15.50 10.23
CA LEU A 43 -5.35 -16.21 9.95
C LEU A 43 -4.99 -17.12 11.11
N SER A 44 -4.76 -18.41 10.83
CA SER A 44 -4.15 -19.31 11.80
C SER A 44 -2.65 -19.09 11.86
N ASP A 45 -2.02 -19.52 12.93
CA ASP A 45 -0.56 -19.46 13.07
C ASP A 45 0.13 -20.22 11.93
N ASN A 46 -0.44 -21.36 11.51
CA ASN A 46 0.10 -22.15 10.40
C ASN A 46 0.02 -21.41 9.07
N HIS A 47 -1.05 -20.66 8.83
CA HIS A 47 -1.17 -19.84 7.62
C HIS A 47 -0.09 -18.75 7.60
N ILE A 48 0.13 -18.10 8.73
CA ILE A 48 1.14 -17.05 8.87
C ILE A 48 2.53 -17.62 8.65
N LEU A 49 2.87 -18.74 9.30
CA LEU A 49 4.16 -19.39 9.13
C LEU A 49 4.40 -19.83 7.70
N SER A 50 3.39 -20.41 7.05
CA SER A 50 3.47 -20.81 5.65
C SER A 50 3.74 -19.63 4.73
N TYR A 51 3.07 -18.51 4.98
CA TYR A 51 3.29 -17.28 4.20
C TYR A 51 4.71 -16.75 4.37
N LEU A 52 5.20 -16.67 5.62
CA LEU A 52 6.53 -16.12 5.92
C LEU A 52 7.66 -17.01 5.40
N GLU A 53 7.43 -18.31 5.20
CA GLU A 53 8.40 -19.19 4.54
C GLU A 53 8.54 -18.89 3.05
N LYS A 54 7.48 -18.38 2.42
CA LYS A 54 7.41 -18.16 0.96
C LYS A 54 7.72 -16.76 0.52
N GLU A 55 7.63 -15.78 1.43
CA GLU A 55 7.82 -14.36 1.11
C GLU A 55 8.76 -13.70 2.11
N ASP A 56 9.69 -12.89 1.59
CA ASP A 56 10.52 -12.00 2.41
C ASP A 56 9.79 -10.67 2.60
N VAL A 57 9.32 -10.42 3.82
CA VAL A 57 8.49 -9.25 4.15
C VAL A 57 9.09 -8.37 5.25
N LEU A 58 10.35 -8.60 5.62
CA LEU A 58 10.98 -7.88 6.74
C LEU A 58 11.00 -6.35 6.54
N ASN A 59 11.10 -5.91 5.29
CA ASN A 59 11.13 -4.48 4.93
C ASN A 59 9.78 -3.96 4.41
N CYS A 60 8.70 -4.73 4.56
CA CYS A 60 7.39 -4.35 4.08
C CYS A 60 6.52 -3.84 5.22
N ALA A 61 5.83 -2.71 5.02
CA ALA A 61 4.83 -2.22 5.95
C ALA A 61 3.71 -3.25 6.10
N GLY A 62 3.29 -3.52 7.35
CA GLY A 62 2.27 -4.53 7.63
C GLY A 62 2.75 -5.97 7.52
N SER A 63 4.02 -6.18 7.19
CA SER A 63 4.66 -7.50 7.05
C SER A 63 4.03 -8.36 5.95
N PHE A 64 3.66 -7.75 4.83
CA PHE A 64 3.18 -8.49 3.66
C PHE A 64 3.55 -7.79 2.36
N LYS A 65 3.51 -8.55 1.26
CA LYS A 65 3.67 -8.03 -0.12
C LYS A 65 2.38 -8.24 -0.88
N SER A 66 1.66 -7.14 -1.18
CA SER A 66 0.41 -7.21 -1.95
C SER A 66 0.64 -7.61 -3.41
N GLU A 67 1.82 -7.31 -3.96
CA GLU A 67 2.22 -7.71 -5.31
C GLU A 67 2.68 -9.16 -5.43
N GLY A 68 2.82 -9.86 -4.30
CA GLY A 68 3.17 -11.27 -4.23
C GLY A 68 2.06 -12.11 -3.64
N LEU A 69 2.42 -13.05 -2.78
CA LEU A 69 1.46 -13.96 -2.13
C LEU A 69 0.62 -13.28 -1.04
N GLY A 70 0.90 -12.01 -0.72
CA GLY A 70 0.14 -11.27 0.30
C GLY A 70 -1.36 -11.25 0.05
N VAL A 71 -1.79 -11.27 -1.22
CA VAL A 71 -3.21 -11.30 -1.56
C VAL A 71 -3.94 -12.51 -0.98
N ALA A 72 -3.24 -13.60 -0.70
CA ALA A 72 -3.83 -14.79 -0.07
C ALA A 72 -4.23 -14.57 1.40
N LEU A 73 -3.73 -13.50 2.02
CA LEU A 73 -4.04 -13.13 3.40
C LEU A 73 -5.32 -12.30 3.51
N PHE A 74 -5.86 -11.81 2.38
CA PHE A 74 -6.93 -10.81 2.37
C PHE A 74 -8.28 -11.39 1.99
N ASN A 75 -9.35 -10.83 2.57
CA ASN A 75 -10.72 -11.01 2.07
C ASN A 75 -11.00 -10.02 0.95
N ARG A 76 -10.56 -8.76 1.11
CA ARG A 76 -10.75 -7.72 0.10
C ARG A 76 -9.84 -6.52 0.38
N MET A 77 -9.75 -5.65 -0.60
CA MET A 77 -9.05 -4.37 -0.53
C MET A 77 -10.02 -3.24 -0.85
N GLU A 78 -9.83 -2.08 -0.20
CA GLU A 78 -10.65 -0.90 -0.39
C GLU A 78 -9.75 0.33 -0.57
N GLY A 79 -9.95 1.08 -1.65
CA GLY A 79 -9.19 2.29 -1.96
C GLY A 79 -9.19 2.58 -3.45
N ASN A 80 -8.64 3.73 -3.82
CA ASN A 80 -8.64 4.19 -5.22
C ASN A 80 -7.47 3.65 -6.02
N ASP A 81 -6.35 3.36 -5.37
CA ASP A 81 -5.12 2.96 -6.06
C ASP A 81 -4.33 1.92 -5.27
N PRO A 82 -4.35 0.65 -5.69
CA PRO A 82 -3.57 -0.40 -5.02
C PRO A 82 -2.06 -0.17 -5.07
N ASN A 83 -1.56 0.66 -6.00
CA ASN A 83 -0.13 1.01 -6.04
C ASN A 83 0.30 1.79 -4.81
N SER A 84 -0.63 2.43 -4.10
CA SER A 84 -0.32 3.12 -2.85
C SER A 84 0.18 2.16 -1.77
N LEU A 85 -0.27 0.90 -1.75
CA LEU A 85 0.26 -0.15 -0.86
C LEU A 85 1.71 -0.49 -1.18
N ILE A 86 2.08 -0.44 -2.46
CA ILE A 86 3.45 -0.74 -2.91
C ILE A 86 4.38 0.42 -2.57
N GLY A 87 3.84 1.63 -2.46
CA GLY A 87 4.58 2.79 -1.97
C GLY A 87 4.40 4.09 -2.74
N LEU A 88 3.72 4.08 -3.90
CA LEU A 88 3.51 5.29 -4.69
C LEU A 88 2.09 5.32 -5.28
N PRO A 89 1.24 6.28 -4.86
CA PRO A 89 -0.11 6.43 -5.43
C PRO A 89 -0.03 7.04 -6.83
N THR A 90 0.08 6.19 -7.83
CA THR A 90 0.36 6.59 -9.21
C THR A 90 -0.80 7.29 -9.90
N ILE A 91 -2.05 6.94 -9.55
CA ILE A 91 -3.23 7.66 -10.09
C ILE A 91 -3.17 9.12 -9.64
N GLN A 92 -2.92 9.37 -8.37
CA GLN A 92 -2.80 10.73 -7.84
C GLN A 92 -1.60 11.46 -8.43
N LEU A 93 -0.49 10.76 -8.63
CA LEU A 93 0.71 11.34 -9.25
C LEU A 93 0.42 11.88 -10.66
N THR A 94 -0.28 11.11 -11.49
CA THR A 94 -0.63 11.57 -12.84
C THR A 94 -1.53 12.80 -12.82
N LYS A 95 -2.46 12.89 -11.86
CA LYS A 95 -3.30 14.08 -11.68
C LYS A 95 -2.47 15.29 -11.24
N MET A 96 -1.51 15.11 -10.35
CA MET A 96 -0.63 16.18 -9.89
C MET A 96 0.28 16.69 -11.02
N LEU A 97 0.82 15.77 -11.83
CA LEU A 97 1.63 16.11 -13.00
C LEU A 97 0.80 16.89 -14.03
N ALA A 98 -0.45 16.50 -14.27
CA ALA A 98 -1.33 17.19 -15.21
C ALA A 98 -1.58 18.65 -14.79
N LYS A 99 -1.65 18.94 -13.49
CA LYS A 99 -1.77 20.32 -12.99
C LYS A 99 -0.55 21.18 -13.32
N GLU A 100 0.61 20.56 -13.52
CA GLU A 100 1.85 21.21 -13.93
C GLU A 100 2.11 21.08 -15.43
N ASN A 101 1.07 20.81 -16.22
CA ASN A 101 1.11 20.64 -17.69
C ASN A 101 2.01 19.48 -18.15
N VAL A 102 2.22 18.48 -17.30
CA VAL A 102 2.92 17.25 -17.66
C VAL A 102 1.88 16.15 -17.86
N HIS A 103 1.69 15.76 -19.09
CA HIS A 103 0.68 14.78 -19.48
C HIS A 103 1.34 13.48 -19.91
N ILE A 104 0.91 12.36 -19.32
CA ILE A 104 1.43 11.03 -19.67
C ILE A 104 0.77 10.53 -20.96
N LEU A 105 -0.47 10.93 -21.20
CA LEU A 105 -1.24 10.56 -22.40
C LEU A 105 -1.56 11.77 -23.27
#